data_aa3c0e32333f84669869718d2fc73071
#
_entry.id   aa3c0e32333f84669869718d2fc73071
#
_cell.length_a   1.000
_cell.length_b   1.000
_cell.length_c   1.000
_cell.angle_alpha   90.00
_cell.angle_beta   90.00
_cell.angle_gamma   90.00
#
_symmetry.space_group_name_H-M   'P 1'
#
loop_
_entity.id
_entity.type
_entity.pdbx_description
1 polymer ?
#
loop_
_entity_poly.entity_id
_entity_poly.type
_entity_poly.pdbx_seq_one_letter_code
_entity_poly.pdbx_strand_id
1 'polypeptide(L)'
;MKIHVASRNPKKLRELARVLDAAGIDGVELVSTADVAPYEEPVENGRTFTDNALIKARAGAAATGLVTLADDSGLTVDELGGMPGVLSARWSGQHGDDAANNALLLAQMADVPNDRRAAAFVSVCALVTPDGAEYVSEGVWPGLLLRSVVGEGGFGYDPIFAPLDEAAGGGGSGGSR
;
A
#
# COMPACT_ATOMS: atom_id res chain seq x y z
N MET A 1 -16.49 -18.37 -8.06
CA MET A 1 -15.06 -18.27 -8.38
C MET A 1 -14.29 -17.85 -7.14
N LYS A 2 -13.27 -18.61 -6.80
CA LYS A 2 -12.40 -18.26 -5.66
C LYS A 2 -11.26 -17.40 -6.13
N ILE A 3 -10.98 -16.32 -5.38
CA ILE A 3 -9.80 -15.50 -5.57
C ILE A 3 -8.98 -15.52 -4.28
N HIS A 4 -7.74 -15.94 -4.39
CA HIS A 4 -6.80 -15.88 -3.29
C HIS A 4 -6.28 -14.46 -3.12
N VAL A 5 -6.45 -13.88 -1.95
CA VAL A 5 -5.82 -12.61 -1.58
C VAL A 5 -4.56 -12.93 -0.78
N ALA A 6 -3.40 -12.54 -1.31
CA ALA A 6 -2.11 -12.85 -0.70
C ALA A 6 -1.87 -11.97 0.53
N SER A 7 -2.71 -12.15 1.53
CA SER A 7 -2.66 -11.42 2.79
C SER A 7 -3.27 -12.29 3.89
N ARG A 8 -2.74 -12.16 5.09
CA ARG A 8 -3.29 -12.81 6.28
C ARG A 8 -4.20 -11.86 7.06
N ASN A 9 -4.34 -10.62 6.62
CA ASN A 9 -5.11 -9.61 7.31
C ASN A 9 -6.60 -9.68 6.94
N PRO A 10 -7.49 -10.09 7.88
CA PRO A 10 -8.91 -10.19 7.58
C PRO A 10 -9.55 -8.85 7.20
N LYS A 11 -9.01 -7.76 7.71
CA LYS A 11 -9.50 -6.41 7.39
C LYS A 11 -9.35 -6.11 5.89
N LYS A 12 -8.25 -6.53 5.30
CA LYS A 12 -8.01 -6.34 3.87
C LYS A 12 -9.04 -7.09 3.02
N LEU A 13 -9.36 -8.33 3.40
CA LEU A 13 -10.38 -9.10 2.68
C LEU A 13 -11.74 -8.44 2.79
N ARG A 14 -12.09 -7.92 3.96
CA ARG A 14 -13.37 -7.21 4.14
C ARG A 14 -13.45 -5.95 3.29
N GLU A 15 -12.36 -5.21 3.19
CA GLU A 15 -12.31 -4.01 2.35
C GLU A 15 -12.47 -4.35 0.87
N LEU A 16 -11.79 -5.39 0.41
CA LEU A 16 -11.92 -5.85 -0.97
C LEU A 16 -13.33 -6.36 -1.27
N ALA A 17 -13.94 -7.09 -0.33
CA ALA A 17 -15.32 -7.55 -0.49
C ALA A 17 -16.28 -6.38 -0.67
N ARG A 18 -16.10 -5.32 0.10
CA ARG A 18 -16.91 -4.09 -0.04
C ARG A 18 -16.71 -3.43 -1.40
N VAL A 19 -15.48 -3.40 -1.89
CA VAL A 19 -15.20 -2.83 -3.22
C VAL A 19 -15.89 -3.62 -4.31
N LEU A 20 -15.86 -4.95 -4.23
CA LEU A 20 -16.52 -5.82 -5.20
C LEU A 20 -18.04 -5.63 -5.15
N ASP A 21 -18.63 -5.56 -3.97
CA ASP A 21 -20.07 -5.32 -3.82
C ASP A 21 -20.47 -3.97 -4.40
N ALA A 22 -19.71 -2.94 -4.11
CA ALA A 22 -19.98 -1.59 -4.64
C ALA A 22 -19.87 -1.54 -6.16
N ALA A 23 -19.03 -2.38 -6.74
CA ALA A 23 -18.87 -2.47 -8.19
C ALA A 23 -19.89 -3.40 -8.85
N GLY A 24 -20.77 -4.03 -8.06
CA GLY A 24 -21.78 -4.96 -8.60
C GLY A 24 -21.19 -6.28 -9.06
N ILE A 25 -20.04 -6.67 -8.55
CA ILE A 25 -19.37 -7.91 -8.93
C ILE A 25 -19.82 -9.03 -8.00
N ASP A 26 -20.50 -10.02 -8.55
CA ASP A 26 -21.01 -11.17 -7.81
C ASP A 26 -20.21 -12.44 -8.14
N GLY A 27 -20.43 -13.48 -7.34
CA GLY A 27 -19.89 -14.81 -7.60
C GLY A 27 -18.43 -14.98 -7.28
N VAL A 28 -17.83 -14.05 -6.53
CA VAL A 28 -16.44 -14.11 -6.10
C VAL A 28 -16.37 -14.42 -4.61
N GLU A 29 -15.64 -15.47 -4.28
CA GLU A 29 -15.31 -15.80 -2.89
C GLU A 29 -13.85 -15.46 -2.66
N LEU A 30 -13.57 -14.57 -1.71
CA LEU A 30 -12.20 -14.19 -1.34
C LEU A 30 -11.69 -15.11 -0.25
N VAL A 31 -10.52 -15.67 -0.43
CA VAL A 31 -9.85 -16.50 0.58
C VAL A 31 -8.48 -15.90 0.90
N SER A 32 -8.10 -15.94 2.18
CA SER A 32 -6.82 -15.39 2.63
C SER A 32 -5.71 -16.42 2.50
N THR A 33 -4.47 -15.97 2.70
CA THR A 33 -3.32 -16.89 2.77
C THR A 33 -3.46 -17.86 3.95
N ALA A 34 -4.18 -17.48 5.01
CA ALA A 34 -4.44 -18.37 6.14
C ALA A 34 -5.44 -19.48 5.81
N ASP A 35 -6.27 -19.30 4.77
CA ASP A 35 -7.33 -20.23 4.39
C ASP A 35 -6.90 -21.25 3.33
N VAL A 36 -5.68 -21.14 2.82
CA VAL A 36 -5.15 -22.04 1.79
C VAL A 36 -4.06 -22.93 2.39
N ALA A 37 -3.68 -23.97 1.66
CA ALA A 37 -2.59 -24.84 2.11
C ALA A 37 -1.32 -24.01 2.29
N PRO A 38 -0.57 -24.21 3.38
CA PRO A 38 0.62 -23.42 3.62
C PRO A 38 1.65 -23.51 2.49
N TYR A 39 2.23 -22.37 2.14
CA TYR A 39 3.31 -22.30 1.18
C TYR A 39 4.35 -21.29 1.65
N GLU A 40 5.55 -21.39 1.13
CA GLU A 40 6.61 -20.43 1.46
C GLU A 40 6.31 -19.09 0.81
N GLU A 41 6.05 -18.08 1.65
CA GLU A 41 5.79 -16.73 1.15
C GLU A 41 7.09 -16.12 0.62
N PRO A 42 7.03 -15.44 -0.53
CA PRO A 42 8.24 -14.93 -1.17
C PRO A 42 8.82 -13.74 -0.43
N VAL A 43 10.11 -13.52 -0.62
CA VAL A 43 10.77 -12.29 -0.18
C VAL A 43 10.40 -11.17 -1.14
N GLU A 44 9.96 -10.04 -0.58
CA GLU A 44 9.61 -8.84 -1.35
C GLU A 44 10.87 -8.00 -1.54
N ASN A 45 11.66 -8.35 -2.53
CA ASN A 45 12.94 -7.70 -2.81
C ASN A 45 12.93 -6.90 -4.12
N GLY A 46 11.77 -6.55 -4.61
CA GLY A 46 11.63 -5.74 -5.82
C GLY A 46 12.01 -4.28 -5.58
N ARG A 47 12.28 -3.59 -6.66
CA ARG A 47 12.64 -2.16 -6.62
C ARG A 47 11.42 -1.25 -6.58
N THR A 48 10.29 -1.74 -7.06
CA THR A 48 9.06 -0.96 -7.17
C THR A 48 7.91 -1.66 -6.45
N PHE A 49 6.86 -0.90 -6.17
CA PHE A 49 5.63 -1.48 -5.63
C PHE A 49 5.04 -2.52 -6.60
N THR A 50 5.10 -2.25 -7.90
CA THR A 50 4.63 -3.19 -8.91
C THR A 50 5.40 -4.50 -8.84
N ASP A 51 6.72 -4.44 -8.73
CA ASP A 51 7.55 -5.64 -8.60
C ASP A 51 7.11 -6.49 -7.40
N ASN A 52 6.94 -5.87 -6.25
CA ASN A 52 6.59 -6.57 -5.01
C ASN A 52 5.17 -7.14 -5.06
N ALA A 53 4.22 -6.41 -5.59
CA ALA A 53 2.86 -6.90 -5.77
C ALA A 53 2.84 -8.12 -6.69
N LEU A 54 3.57 -8.07 -7.79
CA LEU A 54 3.68 -9.20 -8.72
C LEU A 54 4.40 -10.40 -8.11
N ILE A 55 5.47 -10.18 -7.35
CA ILE A 55 6.17 -11.26 -6.65
C ILE A 55 5.19 -12.04 -5.77
N LYS A 56 4.39 -11.33 -4.97
CA LYS A 56 3.41 -11.96 -4.09
C LYS A 56 2.29 -12.66 -4.87
N ALA A 57 1.76 -12.01 -5.89
CA ALA A 57 0.65 -12.56 -6.66
C ALA A 57 1.08 -13.79 -7.46
N ARG A 58 2.26 -13.76 -8.06
CA ARG A 58 2.81 -14.90 -8.81
C ARG A 58 3.04 -16.11 -7.89
N ALA A 59 3.63 -15.88 -6.72
CA ALA A 59 3.87 -16.94 -5.76
C ALA A 59 2.56 -17.58 -5.27
N GLY A 60 1.56 -16.75 -4.99
CA GLY A 60 0.25 -17.24 -4.55
C GLY A 60 -0.46 -18.04 -5.63
N ALA A 61 -0.44 -17.57 -6.88
CA ALA A 61 -1.07 -18.28 -7.99
C ALA A 61 -0.39 -19.63 -8.25
N ALA A 62 0.94 -19.66 -8.20
CA ALA A 62 1.71 -20.89 -8.40
C ALA A 62 1.44 -21.90 -7.28
N ALA A 63 1.37 -21.44 -6.05
CA ALA A 63 1.19 -22.32 -4.89
C ALA A 63 -0.24 -22.83 -4.75
N THR A 64 -1.24 -22.03 -5.05
CA THR A 64 -2.64 -22.36 -4.80
C THR A 64 -3.40 -22.85 -6.02
N GLY A 65 -2.92 -22.55 -7.22
CA GLY A 65 -3.67 -22.79 -8.45
C GLY A 65 -4.89 -21.89 -8.59
N LEU A 66 -5.00 -20.84 -7.79
CA LEU A 66 -6.10 -19.89 -7.82
C LEU A 66 -5.65 -18.57 -8.42
N VAL A 67 -6.60 -17.84 -9.00
CA VAL A 67 -6.36 -16.42 -9.31
C VAL A 67 -5.96 -15.73 -8.01
N THR A 68 -4.84 -15.02 -8.03
CA THR A 68 -4.29 -14.39 -6.83
C THR A 68 -4.20 -12.88 -7.00
N LEU A 69 -4.69 -12.16 -6.00
CA LEU A 69 -4.59 -10.72 -5.87
C LEU A 69 -3.59 -10.40 -4.78
N ALA A 70 -2.67 -9.51 -5.06
CA ALA A 70 -1.74 -8.99 -4.07
C ALA A 70 -1.57 -7.50 -4.25
N ASP A 71 -1.16 -6.83 -3.20
CA ASP A 71 -0.88 -5.40 -3.27
C ASP A 71 0.43 -5.08 -2.58
N ASP A 72 0.98 -3.93 -2.93
CA ASP A 72 2.06 -3.30 -2.21
C ASP A 72 1.81 -1.81 -2.19
N SER A 73 2.12 -1.16 -1.08
CA SER A 73 1.85 0.25 -0.91
C SER A 73 2.88 0.91 -0.01
N GLY A 74 2.96 2.21 -0.08
CA GLY A 74 3.84 2.96 0.79
C GLY A 74 3.84 4.44 0.46
N LEU A 75 4.71 5.15 1.16
CA LEU A 75 4.89 6.58 1.02
C LEU A 75 6.12 6.86 0.17
N THR A 76 5.99 7.80 -0.77
CA THR A 76 7.13 8.33 -1.51
C THR A 76 7.31 9.79 -1.16
N VAL A 77 8.56 10.21 -0.96
CA VAL A 77 8.89 11.60 -0.63
C VAL A 77 9.84 12.11 -1.71
N ASP A 78 9.45 13.15 -2.41
CA ASP A 78 10.21 13.64 -3.56
C ASP A 78 11.64 14.03 -3.18
N GLU A 79 11.79 14.72 -2.07
CA GLU A 79 13.11 15.17 -1.61
C GLU A 79 14.05 14.00 -1.28
N LEU A 80 13.49 12.83 -0.99
CA LEU A 80 14.27 11.61 -0.71
C LEU A 80 14.34 10.68 -1.94
N GLY A 81 14.13 11.22 -3.13
CA GLY A 81 14.21 10.43 -4.36
C GLY A 81 13.17 9.32 -4.46
N GLY A 82 12.03 9.48 -3.81
CA GLY A 82 10.97 8.49 -3.81
C GLY A 82 11.00 7.52 -2.62
N MET A 83 11.99 7.66 -1.72
CA MET A 83 12.03 6.87 -0.49
C MET A 83 11.06 7.48 0.54
N PRO A 84 10.55 6.74 1.51
CA PRO A 84 10.82 5.34 1.83
C PRO A 84 10.43 4.32 0.77
N GLY A 85 9.46 4.61 -0.11
CA GLY A 85 9.09 3.72 -1.21
C GLY A 85 8.79 2.31 -0.73
N VAL A 86 9.40 1.32 -1.36
CA VAL A 86 9.21 -0.09 -1.00
C VAL A 86 9.72 -0.44 0.40
N LEU A 87 10.48 0.46 1.03
CA LEU A 87 10.96 0.27 2.39
C LEU A 87 10.03 0.89 3.44
N SER A 88 8.85 1.37 3.04
CA SER A 88 7.95 2.11 3.93
C SER A 88 7.64 1.39 5.23
N ALA A 89 7.33 0.10 5.19
CA ALA A 89 6.94 -0.64 6.40
C ALA A 89 8.11 -0.86 7.37
N ARG A 90 9.34 -0.77 6.88
CA ARG A 90 10.55 -1.03 7.67
C ARG A 90 11.60 0.07 7.56
N TRP A 91 11.15 1.30 7.35
CA TRP A 91 12.05 2.43 7.12
C TRP A 91 13.06 2.63 8.26
N SER A 92 12.61 2.43 9.50
CA SER A 92 13.47 2.50 10.68
C SER A 92 14.35 1.26 10.89
N GLY A 93 14.18 0.24 10.05
CA GLY A 93 14.90 -1.04 10.16
C GLY A 93 14.05 -2.16 10.75
N GLN A 94 12.92 -1.85 11.37
CA GLN A 94 12.04 -2.85 11.97
C GLN A 94 10.66 -2.77 11.33
N HIS A 95 10.21 -3.90 10.80
CA HIS A 95 8.93 -4.00 10.11
C HIS A 95 7.76 -3.69 11.07
N GLY A 96 6.87 -2.80 10.63
CA GLY A 96 5.65 -2.50 11.35
C GLY A 96 5.79 -1.56 12.53
N ASP A 97 6.97 -1.03 12.79
CA ASP A 97 7.17 -0.02 13.85
C ASP A 97 6.84 1.37 13.30
N ASP A 98 5.54 1.68 13.24
CA ASP A 98 5.06 2.93 12.66
C ASP A 98 5.62 4.16 13.38
N ALA A 99 5.68 4.13 14.69
CA ALA A 99 6.20 5.26 15.47
C ALA A 99 7.66 5.56 15.12
N ALA A 100 8.50 4.53 15.05
CA ALA A 100 9.90 4.69 14.70
C ALA A 100 10.07 5.11 13.23
N ASN A 101 9.27 4.56 12.33
CA ASN A 101 9.30 4.92 10.92
C ASN A 101 8.95 6.40 10.72
N ASN A 102 7.90 6.87 11.37
CA ASN A 102 7.50 8.28 11.33
C ASN A 102 8.58 9.19 11.93
N ALA A 103 9.13 8.79 13.07
CA ALA A 103 10.16 9.59 13.76
C ALA A 103 11.41 9.76 12.89
N LEU A 104 11.86 8.68 12.25
CA LEU A 104 13.02 8.75 11.38
C LEU A 104 12.79 9.66 10.19
N LEU A 105 11.63 9.51 9.54
CA LEU A 105 11.30 10.33 8.39
C LEU A 105 11.19 11.81 8.74
N LEU A 106 10.54 12.13 9.85
CA LEU A 106 10.45 13.51 10.33
C LEU A 106 11.85 14.10 10.62
N ALA A 107 12.74 13.31 11.22
CA ALA A 107 14.10 13.76 11.52
C ALA A 107 14.89 14.02 10.24
N GLN A 108 14.77 13.15 9.25
CA GLN A 108 15.45 13.32 7.96
C GLN A 108 14.97 14.56 7.21
N MET A 109 13.70 14.92 7.38
CA MET A 109 13.07 16.03 6.68
C MET A 109 13.04 17.32 7.50
N ALA A 110 13.67 17.35 8.68
CA ALA A 110 13.55 18.47 9.62
C ALA A 110 13.93 19.81 9.01
N ASP A 111 14.99 19.85 8.21
CA ASP A 111 15.51 21.07 7.62
C ASP A 111 14.98 21.36 6.21
N VAL A 112 14.09 20.51 5.72
CA VAL A 112 13.53 20.69 4.36
C VAL A 112 12.42 21.74 4.41
N PRO A 113 12.51 22.81 3.61
CA PRO A 113 11.47 23.85 3.62
C PRO A 113 10.15 23.37 3.05
N ASN A 114 9.08 24.11 3.34
CA ASN A 114 7.72 23.69 3.02
C ASN A 114 7.49 23.47 1.52
N ASP A 115 8.16 24.20 0.66
CA ASP A 115 8.00 24.07 -0.78
C ASP A 115 8.71 22.85 -1.38
N ARG A 116 9.39 22.06 -0.55
CA ARG A 116 10.06 20.81 -0.97
C ARG A 116 9.61 19.59 -0.16
N ARG A 117 8.42 19.64 0.39
CA ARG A 117 7.90 18.55 1.24
C ARG A 117 6.82 17.73 0.53
N ALA A 118 6.81 17.74 -0.80
CA ALA A 118 5.86 16.94 -1.57
C ALA A 118 6.08 15.46 -1.33
N ALA A 119 4.98 14.75 -1.15
CA ALA A 119 4.97 13.32 -0.93
C ALA A 119 3.73 12.73 -1.61
N ALA A 120 3.70 11.41 -1.73
CA ALA A 120 2.53 10.72 -2.25
C ALA A 120 2.39 9.36 -1.56
N PHE A 121 1.16 8.97 -1.31
CA PHE A 121 0.85 7.61 -0.96
C PHE A 121 0.58 6.84 -2.24
N VAL A 122 1.23 5.69 -2.41
CA VAL A 122 1.12 4.87 -3.62
C VAL A 122 0.62 3.50 -3.24
N SER A 123 -0.34 2.97 -4.00
CA SER A 123 -0.84 1.61 -3.82
C SER A 123 -0.89 0.92 -5.18
N VAL A 124 -0.32 -0.26 -5.27
CA VAL A 124 -0.33 -1.07 -6.48
C VAL A 124 -0.99 -2.40 -6.16
N CYS A 125 -1.96 -2.77 -6.99
CA CYS A 125 -2.60 -4.08 -6.95
C CYS A 125 -2.17 -4.90 -8.17
N ALA A 126 -1.84 -6.17 -7.96
CA ALA A 126 -1.54 -7.09 -9.04
C ALA A 126 -2.45 -8.30 -8.94
N LEU A 127 -2.97 -8.74 -10.07
CA LEU A 127 -3.78 -9.95 -10.18
C LEU A 127 -3.09 -10.88 -11.17
N VAL A 128 -2.81 -12.11 -10.74
CA VAL A 128 -2.14 -13.11 -11.54
C VAL A 128 -3.02 -14.35 -11.62
N THR A 129 -3.24 -14.84 -12.82
CA THR A 129 -4.00 -16.07 -13.04
C THR A 129 -3.06 -17.28 -13.07
N PRO A 130 -3.57 -18.49 -12.79
CA PRO A 130 -2.73 -19.69 -12.83
C PRO A 130 -2.09 -19.97 -14.17
N ASP A 131 -2.68 -19.50 -15.25
CA ASP A 131 -2.12 -19.64 -16.60
C ASP A 131 -1.10 -18.57 -16.97
N GLY A 132 -0.81 -17.64 -16.04
CA GLY A 132 0.24 -16.66 -16.22
C GLY A 132 -0.20 -15.28 -16.70
N ALA A 133 -1.49 -15.03 -16.87
CA ALA A 133 -1.97 -13.68 -17.21
C ALA A 133 -1.79 -12.76 -15.99
N GLU A 134 -1.37 -11.53 -16.25
CA GLU A 134 -1.06 -10.54 -15.20
C GLU A 134 -1.75 -9.22 -15.47
N TYR A 135 -2.32 -8.63 -14.43
CA TYR A 135 -3.00 -7.34 -14.49
C TYR A 135 -2.53 -6.49 -13.33
N VAL A 136 -2.19 -5.23 -13.60
CA VAL A 136 -1.66 -4.32 -12.58
C VAL A 136 -2.46 -3.02 -12.61
N SER A 137 -2.80 -2.52 -11.43
CA SER A 137 -3.47 -1.23 -11.25
C SER A 137 -2.73 -0.43 -10.20
N GLU A 138 -2.56 0.87 -10.43
CA GLU A 138 -1.86 1.76 -9.51
C GLU A 138 -2.74 2.93 -9.13
N GLY A 139 -2.74 3.27 -7.83
CA GLY A 139 -3.33 4.49 -7.31
C GLY A 139 -2.25 5.36 -6.68
N VAL A 140 -2.34 6.67 -6.91
CA VAL A 140 -1.41 7.64 -6.35
C VAL A 140 -2.20 8.78 -5.73
N TRP A 141 -1.92 9.07 -4.46
CA TRP A 141 -2.55 10.17 -3.72
C TRP A 141 -1.48 11.18 -3.32
N PRO A 142 -1.33 12.28 -4.06
CA PRO A 142 -0.33 13.30 -3.74
C PRO A 142 -0.73 14.07 -2.48
N GLY A 143 0.28 14.57 -1.79
CA GLY A 143 0.10 15.35 -0.58
C GLY A 143 1.38 16.00 -0.12
N LEU A 144 1.38 16.39 1.14
CA LEU A 144 2.50 17.06 1.78
C LEU A 144 2.89 16.31 3.06
N LEU A 145 4.18 16.29 3.34
CA LEU A 145 4.69 15.74 4.58
C LEU A 145 4.61 16.81 5.67
N LEU A 146 3.94 16.47 6.77
CA LEU A 146 3.82 17.35 7.93
C LEU A 146 5.13 17.39 8.71
N ARG A 147 5.26 18.35 9.64
CA ARG A 147 6.48 18.52 10.44
C ARG A 147 6.41 17.80 11.78
N SER A 148 5.25 17.36 12.16
CA SER A 148 5.06 16.63 13.42
C SER A 148 3.85 15.70 13.28
N VAL A 149 3.77 14.74 14.17
CA VAL A 149 2.64 13.82 14.24
C VAL A 149 1.37 14.59 14.59
N VAL A 150 0.29 14.36 13.83
CA VAL A 150 -1.01 14.97 14.05
C VAL A 150 -2.03 13.86 14.27
N GLY A 151 -2.83 14.01 15.32
CA GLY A 151 -3.88 13.05 15.66
C GLY A 151 -3.36 11.84 16.40
N GLU A 152 -4.29 10.95 16.75
CA GLU A 152 -4.01 9.70 17.43
C GLU A 152 -4.58 8.54 16.63
N GLY A 153 -3.99 7.36 16.78
CA GLY A 153 -4.52 6.14 16.18
C GLY A 153 -4.41 6.06 14.66
N GLY A 154 -3.61 6.91 14.04
CA GLY A 154 -3.32 6.78 12.63
C GLY A 154 -2.52 5.53 12.33
N PHE A 155 -2.64 5.03 11.11
CA PHE A 155 -1.94 3.85 10.65
C PHE A 155 -0.81 4.26 9.69
N GLY A 156 0.34 3.57 9.78
CA GLY A 156 1.47 3.84 8.89
C GLY A 156 1.93 5.29 8.99
N TYR A 157 1.98 5.98 7.87
CA TYR A 157 2.41 7.38 7.78
C TYR A 157 1.25 8.37 7.82
N ASP A 158 0.03 7.93 8.04
CA ASP A 158 -1.13 8.83 8.14
C ASP A 158 -0.91 9.99 9.11
N PRO A 159 -0.27 9.79 10.28
CA PRO A 159 -0.08 10.89 11.23
C PRO A 159 0.78 12.04 10.71
N ILE A 160 1.58 11.83 9.67
CA ILE A 160 2.50 12.86 9.15
C ILE A 160 2.25 13.19 7.68
N PHE A 161 1.17 12.69 7.09
CA PHE A 161 0.84 12.92 5.69
C PHE A 161 -0.50 13.65 5.57
N ALA A 162 -0.51 14.77 4.84
CA ALA A 162 -1.72 15.50 4.50
C ALA A 162 -2.01 15.34 3.01
N PRO A 163 -3.10 14.65 2.64
CA PRO A 163 -3.50 14.59 1.22
C PRO A 163 -3.66 16.00 0.64
N LEU A 164 -3.34 16.15 -0.62
CA LEU A 164 -3.32 17.46 -1.27
C LEU A 164 -4.65 18.20 -1.17
N ASP A 165 -5.76 17.49 -1.27
CA ASP A 165 -7.09 18.07 -1.14
C ASP A 165 -7.32 18.71 0.23
N GLU A 166 -6.89 18.01 1.29
CA GLU A 166 -6.98 18.52 2.66
C GLU A 166 -5.96 19.61 2.92
N ALA A 167 -4.76 19.47 2.35
CA ALA A 167 -3.71 20.47 2.47
C ALA A 167 -4.07 21.78 1.79
N ALA A 168 -4.90 21.73 0.77
CA ALA A 168 -5.38 22.93 0.08
C ALA A 168 -6.42 23.73 0.89
N GLY A 169 -6.62 23.32 2.15
CA GLY A 169 -7.41 24.15 3.08
C GLY A 169 -8.88 23.95 2.97
N GLY A 170 -9.32 22.78 3.04
CA GLY A 170 -10.72 22.56 3.27
C GLY A 170 -11.66 23.33 2.36
N GLY A 171 -11.16 24.01 1.45
CA GLY A 171 -12.00 24.52 0.42
C GLY A 171 -12.74 23.41 -0.26
N GLY A 172 -12.41 22.24 0.10
CA GLY A 172 -13.16 21.04 -0.14
C GLY A 172 -13.75 20.93 -1.51
N SER A 173 -13.35 21.72 -2.35
CA SER A 173 -13.89 21.66 -3.67
C SER A 173 -13.31 20.47 -4.38
N GLY A 174 -13.52 19.36 -3.84
CA GLY A 174 -13.31 18.16 -4.56
C GLY A 174 -12.15 18.18 -5.51
N GLY A 175 -11.02 18.58 -5.04
CA GLY A 175 -9.84 18.39 -5.83
C GLY A 175 -9.84 16.93 -6.22
N SER A 176 -9.62 16.65 -7.45
CA SER A 176 -9.55 15.28 -7.90
C SER A 176 -8.30 14.64 -7.31
N ARG A 177 -8.44 13.47 -6.84
CA ARG A 177 -7.35 12.65 -6.38
C ARG A 177 -6.94 11.69 -7.44
#